data_e353d279a684b4ce9c5294f813b010e1
#
_entry.id   e353d279a684b4ce9c5294f813b010e1
#
_cell.length_a   1.000
_cell.length_b   1.000
_cell.length_c   1.000
_cell.angle_alpha   90.00
_cell.angle_beta   90.00
_cell.angle_gamma   90.00
#
_symmetry.space_group_name_H-M   'P 1'
#
loop_
_entity.id
_entity.type
_entity.pdbx_description
1 polymer ?
#
loop_
_entity_poly.entity_id
_entity_poly.type
_entity_poly.pdbx_seq_one_letter_code
_entity_poly.pdbx_strand_id
1 'polypeptide(L)'
;MFCVLLLTGKAAAGWYQVENYEGSIGPNPVHLSLQRYDSFGSGITVEGSYFHDAKQSPIAVYGKISGTSVFLCEIADDREFDRVLVMGSKTPVGTIGCPFSLDLGESGATGTWSKGSDKFPITLKKVASLDDTGEAKVDGTVEIPFWAQTATHRFAGVYEKAGFLVCMNKLRVIDKKKKKVVQEIAFDDDDCDAGMLMTPIYMNVQKQVGRSFEIISVNFRGGSAGYSRDYVFSHRFKDYRLLVN
;
A
#
# COMPACT_ATOMS: atom_id res chain seq x y z
N MET A 1 -43.79 29.19 -7.92
CA MET A 1 -43.43 27.82 -7.58
C MET A 1 -41.98 27.60 -8.02
N PHE A 2 -41.03 27.83 -7.11
CA PHE A 2 -39.60 27.71 -7.40
C PHE A 2 -39.18 26.26 -7.14
N CYS A 3 -38.77 25.55 -8.18
CA CYS A 3 -38.26 24.20 -8.07
C CYS A 3 -36.74 24.28 -7.74
N VAL A 4 -36.38 24.05 -6.47
CA VAL A 4 -34.98 23.92 -6.06
C VAL A 4 -34.49 22.55 -6.51
N LEU A 5 -33.72 22.51 -7.58
CA LEU A 5 -32.96 21.34 -7.97
C LEU A 5 -31.85 21.14 -6.91
N LEU A 6 -32.06 20.19 -6.00
CA LEU A 6 -31.01 19.64 -5.14
C LEU A 6 -30.08 18.85 -6.03
N LEU A 7 -28.97 19.47 -6.42
CA LEU A 7 -27.80 18.76 -6.94
C LEU A 7 -27.22 17.94 -5.80
N THR A 8 -27.61 16.68 -5.71
CA THR A 8 -26.90 15.69 -4.88
C THR A 8 -25.53 15.43 -5.51
N GLY A 9 -24.57 16.28 -5.18
CA GLY A 9 -23.18 15.99 -5.46
C GLY A 9 -22.82 14.68 -4.74
N LYS A 10 -22.51 13.64 -5.50
CA LYS A 10 -21.90 12.45 -4.94
C LYS A 10 -20.58 12.92 -4.33
N ALA A 11 -20.46 12.88 -3.01
CA ALA A 11 -19.16 13.01 -2.36
C ALA A 11 -18.32 11.83 -2.84
N ALA A 12 -17.36 12.07 -3.71
CA ALA A 12 -16.32 11.11 -4.01
C ALA A 12 -15.52 10.95 -2.72
N ALA A 13 -15.68 9.82 -2.05
CA ALA A 13 -15.09 9.57 -0.73
C ALA A 13 -13.79 8.79 -0.78
N GLY A 14 -13.33 8.40 -1.98
CA GLY A 14 -12.17 7.54 -2.14
C GLY A 14 -10.90 8.32 -2.53
N TRP A 15 -9.79 7.92 -1.93
CA TRP A 15 -8.44 8.47 -2.20
C TRP A 15 -7.53 7.42 -2.86
N TYR A 16 -8.07 6.25 -3.16
CA TYR A 16 -7.27 5.09 -3.51
C TYR A 16 -7.31 4.84 -5.02
N GLN A 17 -6.23 5.25 -5.69
CA GLN A 17 -5.89 4.74 -7.01
C GLN A 17 -4.61 3.94 -6.87
N VAL A 18 -4.70 2.62 -6.97
CA VAL A 18 -3.56 1.72 -6.80
C VAL A 18 -3.35 0.91 -8.07
N GLU A 19 -2.11 0.80 -8.49
CA GLU A 19 -1.68 -0.08 -9.58
C GLU A 19 -0.61 -1.04 -9.08
N ASN A 20 -0.80 -2.31 -9.35
CA ASN A 20 0.16 -3.36 -9.02
C ASN A 20 0.91 -3.81 -10.28
N TYR A 21 2.20 -4.00 -10.11
CA TYR A 21 3.12 -4.37 -11.16
C TYR A 21 3.97 -5.57 -10.74
N GLU A 22 4.28 -6.41 -11.72
CA GLU A 22 5.25 -7.51 -11.61
C GLU A 22 6.29 -7.38 -12.71
N GLY A 23 7.53 -7.74 -12.40
CA GLY A 23 8.62 -7.68 -13.36
C GLY A 23 9.98 -7.77 -12.74
N SER A 24 10.93 -6.94 -13.16
CA SER A 24 12.30 -7.01 -12.68
C SER A 24 13.01 -5.67 -12.56
N ILE A 25 13.96 -5.61 -11.63
CA ILE A 25 15.02 -4.60 -11.54
C ILE A 25 16.33 -5.31 -11.85
N GLY A 26 16.86 -5.11 -13.05
CA GLY A 26 17.96 -5.91 -13.57
C GLY A 26 17.61 -7.40 -13.56
N PRO A 27 18.45 -8.26 -12.92
CA PRO A 27 18.18 -9.70 -12.85
C PRO A 27 17.19 -10.10 -11.75
N ASN A 28 16.72 -9.17 -10.92
CA ASN A 28 15.98 -9.48 -9.71
C ASN A 28 14.47 -9.31 -9.96
N PRO A 29 13.65 -10.38 -9.86
CA PRO A 29 12.20 -10.27 -9.90
C PRO A 29 11.68 -9.46 -8.73
N VAL A 30 10.70 -8.59 -9.04
CA VAL A 30 10.08 -7.68 -8.07
C VAL A 30 8.57 -7.57 -8.26
N HIS A 31 7.90 -7.25 -7.17
CA HIS A 31 6.53 -6.76 -7.15
C HIS A 31 6.55 -5.31 -6.66
N LEU A 32 5.78 -4.44 -7.33
CA LEU A 32 5.64 -3.03 -6.99
C LEU A 32 4.15 -2.69 -6.95
N SER A 33 3.73 -2.03 -5.89
CA SER A 33 2.40 -1.44 -5.76
C SER A 33 2.56 0.07 -5.60
N LEU A 34 1.85 0.85 -6.40
CA LEU A 34 1.87 2.32 -6.37
C LEU A 34 0.47 2.87 -6.11
N GLN A 35 0.34 3.69 -5.09
CA GLN A 35 -0.84 4.53 -4.83
C GLN A 35 -0.57 5.94 -5.36
N ARG A 36 -1.51 6.45 -6.16
CA ARG A 36 -1.49 7.83 -6.68
C ARG A 36 -2.61 8.64 -6.07
N TYR A 37 -2.34 9.91 -5.80
CA TYR A 37 -3.31 10.86 -5.29
C TYR A 37 -2.88 12.30 -5.58
N ASP A 38 -3.81 13.24 -5.40
CA ASP A 38 -3.49 14.66 -5.52
C ASP A 38 -2.59 15.10 -4.35
N SER A 39 -1.66 16.01 -4.63
CA SER A 39 -0.72 16.51 -3.62
C SER A 39 -1.45 17.22 -2.48
N PHE A 40 -1.25 16.78 -1.24
CA PHE A 40 -1.73 17.43 -0.03
C PHE A 40 -0.83 18.60 0.42
N GLY A 41 -0.12 19.24 -0.51
CA GLY A 41 0.80 20.35 -0.23
C GLY A 41 2.19 19.90 0.21
N SER A 42 2.44 18.59 0.34
CA SER A 42 3.76 18.03 0.66
C SER A 42 4.68 17.93 -0.56
N GLY A 43 4.11 17.97 -1.78
CA GLY A 43 4.83 17.67 -3.02
C GLY A 43 4.94 16.19 -3.33
N ILE A 44 4.48 15.30 -2.43
CA ILE A 44 4.36 13.86 -2.64
C ILE A 44 3.04 13.60 -3.36
N THR A 45 3.08 12.90 -4.49
CA THR A 45 1.89 12.56 -5.28
C THR A 45 1.77 11.06 -5.56
N VAL A 46 2.75 10.28 -5.11
CA VAL A 46 2.77 8.83 -5.22
C VAL A 46 3.49 8.23 -4.02
N GLU A 47 2.93 7.17 -3.50
CA GLU A 47 3.54 6.31 -2.50
C GLU A 47 3.43 4.86 -2.95
N GLY A 48 4.23 3.99 -2.36
CA GLY A 48 4.23 2.61 -2.80
C GLY A 48 4.92 1.67 -1.84
N SER A 49 4.83 0.41 -2.21
CA SER A 49 5.52 -0.68 -1.54
C SER A 49 6.06 -1.63 -2.59
N TYR A 50 7.33 -1.99 -2.51
CA TYR A 50 7.89 -3.01 -3.38
C TYR A 50 8.69 -4.04 -2.60
N PHE A 51 8.84 -5.22 -3.16
CA PHE A 51 9.72 -6.24 -2.61
C PHE A 51 10.35 -7.09 -3.71
N HIS A 52 11.55 -7.60 -3.41
CA HIS A 52 12.20 -8.59 -4.24
C HIS A 52 11.68 -9.99 -3.91
N ASP A 53 11.40 -10.79 -4.91
CA ASP A 53 10.94 -12.18 -4.73
C ASP A 53 11.87 -13.01 -3.85
N ALA A 54 13.16 -12.76 -3.93
CA ALA A 54 14.14 -13.47 -3.11
C ALA A 54 13.99 -13.17 -1.62
N LYS A 55 13.61 -11.93 -1.24
CA LYS A 55 13.61 -11.46 0.15
C LYS A 55 12.22 -11.39 0.78
N GLN A 56 11.17 -11.17 -0.02
CA GLN A 56 9.79 -11.02 0.46
C GLN A 56 9.60 -9.94 1.55
N SER A 57 10.49 -8.94 1.61
CA SER A 57 10.44 -7.87 2.59
C SER A 57 10.01 -6.58 1.91
N PRO A 58 8.81 -6.06 2.21
CA PRO A 58 8.32 -4.80 1.69
C PRO A 58 9.26 -3.64 2.03
N ILE A 59 9.52 -2.80 1.03
CA ILE A 59 10.29 -1.56 1.14
C ILE A 59 9.32 -0.45 0.76
N ALA A 60 9.11 0.49 1.67
CA ALA A 60 8.27 1.65 1.42
C ALA A 60 8.97 2.61 0.47
N VAL A 61 8.19 3.16 -0.46
CA VAL A 61 8.64 4.20 -1.39
C VAL A 61 7.67 5.36 -1.42
N TYR A 62 8.18 6.54 -1.70
CA TYR A 62 7.39 7.75 -1.90
C TYR A 62 7.99 8.58 -3.02
N GLY A 63 7.19 9.45 -3.61
CA GLY A 63 7.75 10.21 -4.70
C GLY A 63 6.80 11.20 -5.35
N LYS A 64 7.12 11.49 -6.59
CA LYS A 64 6.37 12.44 -7.41
C LYS A 64 6.09 11.85 -8.79
N ILE A 65 4.88 12.07 -9.27
CA ILE A 65 4.47 11.78 -10.62
C ILE A 65 4.29 13.11 -11.40
N SER A 66 4.75 13.14 -12.63
CA SER A 66 4.54 14.25 -13.56
C SER A 66 4.26 13.70 -14.96
N GLY A 67 3.00 13.77 -15.36
CA GLY A 67 2.54 13.03 -16.54
C GLY A 67 2.70 11.53 -16.35
N THR A 68 3.50 10.89 -17.21
CA THR A 68 3.85 9.46 -17.11
C THR A 68 5.10 9.18 -16.29
N SER A 69 5.92 10.22 -16.04
CA SER A 69 7.21 10.05 -15.37
C SER A 69 7.06 10.04 -13.85
N VAL A 70 7.65 9.04 -13.21
CA VAL A 70 7.61 8.81 -11.76
C VAL A 70 9.01 8.73 -11.20
N PHE A 71 9.26 9.48 -10.12
CA PHE A 71 10.49 9.42 -9.34
C PHE A 71 10.17 8.94 -7.93
N LEU A 72 10.83 7.84 -7.48
CA LEU A 72 10.59 7.29 -6.15
C LEU A 72 11.87 7.23 -5.34
N CYS A 73 11.72 7.56 -4.06
CA CYS A 73 12.71 7.43 -3.02
C CYS A 73 12.37 6.24 -2.13
N GLU A 74 13.36 5.46 -1.73
CA GLU A 74 13.21 4.42 -0.73
C GLU A 74 13.21 5.02 0.66
N ILE A 75 12.34 4.52 1.55
CA ILE A 75 12.39 4.85 2.98
C ILE A 75 13.35 3.88 3.63
N ALA A 76 14.47 4.39 4.10
CA ALA A 76 15.58 3.57 4.58
C ALA A 76 15.39 3.06 6.02
N ASP A 77 14.75 3.87 6.87
CA ASP A 77 14.57 3.58 8.30
C ASP A 77 13.34 4.28 8.90
N ASP A 78 13.03 3.94 10.15
CA ASP A 78 11.87 4.49 10.88
C ASP A 78 11.93 6.01 11.05
N ARG A 79 13.10 6.61 11.16
CA ARG A 79 13.26 8.07 11.28
C ARG A 79 12.92 8.78 9.98
N GLU A 80 13.31 8.20 8.87
CA GLU A 80 12.93 8.74 7.55
C GLU A 80 11.44 8.56 7.31
N PHE A 81 10.87 7.43 7.73
CA PHE A 81 9.45 7.19 7.72
C PHE A 81 8.67 8.27 8.48
N ASP A 82 9.04 8.51 9.73
CA ASP A 82 8.40 9.56 10.56
C ASP A 82 8.55 10.93 9.93
N ARG A 83 9.74 11.27 9.45
CA ARG A 83 10.02 12.57 8.84
C ARG A 83 9.20 12.82 7.58
N VAL A 84 9.06 11.82 6.72
CA VAL A 84 8.42 11.97 5.41
C VAL A 84 6.92 11.82 5.51
N LEU A 85 6.44 10.76 6.15
CA LEU A 85 5.04 10.37 6.10
C LEU A 85 4.23 10.84 7.32
N VAL A 86 4.83 10.84 8.50
CA VAL A 86 4.12 11.26 9.71
C VAL A 86 4.19 12.79 9.90
N MET A 87 5.38 13.38 9.77
CA MET A 87 5.56 14.82 9.94
C MET A 87 5.38 15.63 8.66
N GLY A 88 5.22 14.98 7.51
CA GLY A 88 5.00 15.64 6.22
C GLY A 88 6.19 16.53 5.81
N SER A 89 7.42 16.08 6.06
CA SER A 89 8.61 16.84 5.68
C SER A 89 8.66 17.06 4.18
N LYS A 90 8.71 18.32 3.76
CA LYS A 90 8.82 18.75 2.35
C LYS A 90 10.23 18.49 1.80
N THR A 91 10.71 17.26 1.84
CA THR A 91 11.95 16.93 1.12
C THR A 91 11.68 17.00 -0.37
N PRO A 92 12.44 17.77 -1.15
CA PRO A 92 12.25 17.81 -2.58
C PRO A 92 12.42 16.42 -3.18
N VAL A 93 11.35 15.88 -3.74
CA VAL A 93 11.38 14.60 -4.46
C VAL A 93 12.10 14.85 -5.81
N GLY A 94 13.04 13.98 -6.15
CA GLY A 94 13.87 14.11 -7.34
C GLY A 94 15.28 14.60 -7.07
N THR A 95 15.67 14.67 -5.79
CA THR A 95 17.04 14.95 -5.36
C THR A 95 17.86 13.66 -5.16
N ILE A 96 19.16 13.82 -4.95
CA ILE A 96 20.12 12.75 -4.69
C ILE A 96 19.60 11.78 -3.64
N GLY A 97 19.49 10.49 -3.98
CA GLY A 97 19.01 9.43 -3.06
C GLY A 97 17.70 8.76 -3.45
N CYS A 98 17.02 9.21 -4.51
CA CYS A 98 15.82 8.56 -5.03
C CYS A 98 16.18 7.62 -6.18
N PRO A 99 16.23 6.30 -5.96
CA PRO A 99 16.82 5.39 -6.95
C PRO A 99 15.94 5.12 -8.16
N PHE A 100 14.64 5.34 -8.10
CA PHE A 100 13.72 5.00 -9.19
C PHE A 100 13.43 6.18 -10.10
N SER A 101 13.58 5.94 -11.40
CA SER A 101 13.04 6.79 -12.47
C SER A 101 12.26 5.90 -13.42
N LEU A 102 10.94 6.07 -13.45
CA LEU A 102 10.01 5.23 -14.19
C LEU A 102 9.20 6.07 -15.16
N ASP A 103 8.83 5.45 -16.29
CA ASP A 103 7.80 5.93 -17.20
C ASP A 103 6.64 4.92 -17.18
N LEU A 104 5.46 5.39 -16.75
CA LEU A 104 4.25 4.59 -16.70
C LEU A 104 3.58 4.56 -18.07
N GLY A 105 3.32 3.37 -18.56
CA GLY A 105 2.49 3.10 -19.73
C GLY A 105 1.15 2.50 -19.35
N GLU A 106 0.29 2.30 -20.34
CA GLU A 106 -1.03 1.73 -20.14
C GLU A 106 -0.99 0.30 -19.54
N SER A 107 -0.05 -0.52 -20.01
CA SER A 107 0.08 -1.94 -19.63
C SER A 107 1.25 -2.25 -18.71
N GLY A 108 2.05 -1.25 -18.30
CA GLY A 108 3.23 -1.48 -17.46
C GLY A 108 4.08 -0.24 -17.28
N ALA A 109 5.27 -0.43 -16.76
CA ALA A 109 6.25 0.64 -16.56
C ALA A 109 7.65 0.18 -16.98
N THR A 110 8.43 1.13 -17.48
CA THR A 110 9.86 0.93 -17.77
C THR A 110 10.67 2.03 -17.13
N GLY A 111 11.97 1.79 -16.94
CA GLY A 111 12.81 2.83 -16.35
C GLY A 111 14.15 2.33 -15.87
N THR A 112 14.68 3.01 -14.86
CA THR A 112 15.96 2.65 -14.24
C THR A 112 15.88 2.77 -12.72
N TRP A 113 16.61 1.88 -12.06
CA TRP A 113 16.97 1.98 -10.66
C TRP A 113 18.46 2.29 -10.56
N SER A 114 18.85 3.31 -9.78
CA SER A 114 20.23 3.75 -9.66
C SER A 114 20.57 4.10 -8.21
N LYS A 115 21.64 3.50 -7.68
CA LYS A 115 22.13 3.80 -6.33
C LYS A 115 23.66 3.69 -6.29
N GLY A 116 24.32 4.81 -6.05
CA GLY A 116 25.77 4.91 -6.18
C GLY A 116 26.22 4.66 -7.62
N SER A 117 27.12 3.71 -7.82
CA SER A 117 27.57 3.26 -9.13
C SER A 117 26.65 2.25 -9.82
N ASP A 118 25.73 1.65 -9.07
CA ASP A 118 24.87 0.60 -9.57
C ASP A 118 23.70 1.20 -10.36
N LYS A 119 23.45 0.65 -11.54
CA LYS A 119 22.36 1.05 -12.41
C LYS A 119 21.76 -0.17 -13.08
N PHE A 120 20.46 -0.39 -12.87
CA PHE A 120 19.71 -1.51 -13.41
C PHE A 120 18.50 -1.04 -14.21
N PRO A 121 18.21 -1.66 -15.36
CA PRO A 121 16.95 -1.42 -16.06
C PRO A 121 15.77 -1.97 -15.25
N ILE A 122 14.63 -1.30 -15.37
CA ILE A 122 13.37 -1.74 -14.81
C ILE A 122 12.42 -2.06 -15.95
N THR A 123 11.77 -3.23 -15.86
CA THR A 123 10.68 -3.62 -16.76
C THR A 123 9.58 -4.24 -15.93
N LEU A 124 8.40 -3.61 -15.95
CA LEU A 124 7.25 -4.00 -15.14
C LEU A 124 6.02 -4.12 -16.02
N LYS A 125 5.21 -5.15 -15.78
CA LYS A 125 3.88 -5.35 -16.35
C LYS A 125 2.84 -4.99 -15.29
N LYS A 126 1.83 -4.22 -15.64
CA LYS A 126 0.67 -3.98 -14.78
C LYS A 126 -0.17 -5.25 -14.72
N VAL A 127 -0.46 -5.73 -13.51
CA VAL A 127 -1.17 -6.99 -13.27
C VAL A 127 -2.52 -6.80 -12.60
N ALA A 128 -2.70 -5.68 -11.89
CA ALA A 128 -3.97 -5.34 -11.26
C ALA A 128 -4.07 -3.84 -11.01
N SER A 129 -5.28 -3.33 -10.89
CA SER A 129 -5.54 -1.95 -10.52
C SER A 129 -6.83 -1.78 -9.72
N LEU A 130 -6.85 -0.72 -8.91
CA LEU A 130 -7.97 -0.31 -8.08
C LEU A 130 -8.14 1.20 -8.20
N ASP A 131 -9.38 1.65 -8.44
CA ASP A 131 -9.75 3.06 -8.41
C ASP A 131 -11.02 3.22 -7.57
N ASP A 132 -10.89 3.93 -6.46
CA ASP A 132 -11.99 4.24 -5.51
C ASP A 132 -12.25 5.76 -5.45
N THR A 133 -11.80 6.54 -6.43
CA THR A 133 -12.01 8.00 -6.47
C THR A 133 -13.39 8.40 -6.96
N GLY A 134 -14.20 7.44 -7.40
CA GLY A 134 -15.55 7.65 -7.91
C GLY A 134 -16.39 6.39 -7.77
N GLU A 135 -16.97 5.90 -8.88
CA GLU A 135 -17.51 4.54 -8.89
C GLU A 135 -16.35 3.55 -8.86
N ALA A 136 -16.36 2.68 -7.86
CA ALA A 136 -15.29 1.72 -7.64
C ALA A 136 -15.02 0.84 -8.87
N LYS A 137 -13.76 0.76 -9.27
CA LYS A 137 -13.26 -0.10 -10.35
C LYS A 137 -12.11 -0.94 -9.81
N VAL A 138 -12.19 -2.23 -10.04
CA VAL A 138 -11.14 -3.19 -9.69
C VAL A 138 -10.89 -4.06 -10.91
N ASP A 139 -9.65 -4.11 -11.36
CA ASP A 139 -9.18 -4.96 -12.45
C ASP A 139 -8.13 -5.94 -11.92
N GLY A 140 -8.34 -7.23 -12.15
CA GLY A 140 -7.54 -8.30 -11.61
C GLY A 140 -7.74 -8.52 -10.09
N THR A 141 -6.86 -9.31 -9.49
CA THR A 141 -6.81 -9.49 -8.03
C THR A 141 -5.87 -8.47 -7.44
N VAL A 142 -6.42 -7.48 -6.74
CA VAL A 142 -5.61 -6.41 -6.13
C VAL A 142 -5.12 -6.87 -4.77
N GLU A 143 -3.85 -7.26 -4.70
CA GLU A 143 -3.15 -7.59 -3.47
C GLU A 143 -2.18 -6.46 -3.12
N ILE A 144 -2.44 -5.72 -2.04
CA ILE A 144 -1.63 -4.56 -1.63
C ILE A 144 -0.68 -4.98 -0.52
N PRO A 145 0.65 -4.98 -0.75
CA PRO A 145 1.66 -5.30 0.25
C PRO A 145 1.80 -4.14 1.23
N PHE A 146 1.45 -4.36 2.50
CA PHE A 146 1.61 -3.36 3.55
C PHE A 146 3.08 -3.15 3.93
N TRP A 147 3.40 -1.96 4.44
CA TRP A 147 4.74 -1.67 4.98
C TRP A 147 5.04 -2.44 6.25
N ALA A 148 3.99 -2.72 7.05
CA ALA A 148 4.13 -3.56 8.22
C ALA A 148 4.66 -4.94 7.85
N GLN A 149 5.67 -5.38 8.59
CA GLN A 149 6.28 -6.70 8.43
C GLN A 149 6.97 -7.11 9.72
N THR A 150 7.20 -8.40 9.87
CA THR A 150 8.02 -8.96 10.93
C THR A 150 9.27 -9.61 10.36
N ALA A 151 10.12 -10.18 11.19
CA ALA A 151 11.29 -10.92 10.72
C ALA A 151 10.89 -12.10 9.82
N THR A 152 9.71 -12.70 10.07
CA THR A 152 9.26 -13.94 9.43
C THR A 152 8.10 -13.77 8.46
N HIS A 153 7.27 -12.73 8.64
CA HIS A 153 6.06 -12.53 7.85
C HIS A 153 6.00 -11.15 7.20
N ARG A 154 5.39 -11.10 6.03
CA ARG A 154 4.84 -9.89 5.42
C ARG A 154 3.32 -10.00 5.36
N PHE A 155 2.65 -8.87 5.20
CA PHE A 155 1.21 -8.77 5.16
C PHE A 155 0.74 -8.15 3.87
N ALA A 156 -0.36 -8.65 3.32
CA ALA A 156 -0.98 -8.06 2.14
C ALA A 156 -2.51 -8.11 2.25
N GLY A 157 -3.15 -7.00 1.94
CA GLY A 157 -4.61 -6.92 1.86
C GLY A 157 -5.10 -7.34 0.49
N VAL A 158 -6.13 -8.16 0.43
CA VAL A 158 -6.86 -8.46 -0.81
C VAL A 158 -8.06 -7.55 -0.89
N TYR A 159 -8.12 -6.75 -1.95
CA TYR A 159 -9.15 -5.74 -2.17
C TYR A 159 -10.05 -6.15 -3.33
N GLU A 160 -11.35 -6.01 -3.11
CA GLU A 160 -12.39 -6.37 -4.06
C GLU A 160 -13.46 -5.28 -4.12
N LYS A 161 -14.20 -5.27 -5.23
CA LYS A 161 -15.37 -4.40 -5.37
C LYS A 161 -16.56 -5.02 -4.62
N ALA A 162 -17.15 -4.22 -3.72
CA ALA A 162 -18.38 -4.55 -3.02
C ALA A 162 -19.42 -3.44 -3.29
N GLY A 163 -20.36 -3.71 -4.19
CA GLY A 163 -21.32 -2.70 -4.62
C GLY A 163 -20.65 -1.51 -5.31
N PHE A 164 -20.71 -0.34 -4.68
CA PHE A 164 -20.11 0.91 -5.18
C PHE A 164 -18.76 1.23 -4.53
N LEU A 165 -18.30 0.41 -3.59
CA LEU A 165 -17.10 0.63 -2.79
C LEU A 165 -16.04 -0.41 -3.12
N VAL A 166 -14.82 -0.12 -2.69
CA VAL A 166 -13.72 -1.09 -2.63
C VAL A 166 -13.52 -1.49 -1.19
N CYS A 167 -13.38 -2.79 -0.94
CA CYS A 167 -13.22 -3.36 0.41
C CYS A 167 -12.00 -4.25 0.48
N MET A 168 -11.28 -4.20 1.57
CA MET A 168 -10.34 -5.25 1.92
C MET A 168 -11.13 -6.42 2.53
N ASN A 169 -11.30 -7.50 1.76
CA ASN A 169 -12.07 -8.65 2.23
C ASN A 169 -11.26 -9.63 3.07
N LYS A 170 -9.93 -9.59 2.93
CA LYS A 170 -9.03 -10.42 3.74
C LYS A 170 -7.63 -9.84 3.86
N LEU A 171 -6.97 -10.20 4.95
CA LEU A 171 -5.54 -9.99 5.15
C LEU A 171 -4.81 -11.32 4.97
N ARG A 172 -3.82 -11.34 4.08
CA ARG A 172 -2.90 -12.47 3.89
C ARG A 172 -1.66 -12.31 4.76
N VAL A 173 -1.34 -13.35 5.51
CA VAL A 173 -0.06 -13.50 6.21
C VAL A 173 0.83 -14.39 5.36
N ILE A 174 1.94 -13.85 4.88
CA ILE A 174 2.86 -14.54 3.99
C ILE A 174 4.17 -14.83 4.72
N ASP A 175 4.54 -16.11 4.81
CA ASP A 175 5.84 -16.55 5.34
C ASP A 175 6.94 -16.19 4.34
N LYS A 176 7.86 -15.32 4.74
CA LYS A 176 8.94 -14.81 3.88
C LYS A 176 9.89 -15.89 3.39
N LYS A 177 10.16 -16.89 4.22
CA LYS A 177 11.07 -18.00 3.87
C LYS A 177 10.41 -18.99 2.92
N LYS A 178 9.15 -19.33 3.19
CA LYS A 178 8.37 -20.29 2.36
C LYS A 178 7.79 -19.62 1.11
N LYS A 179 7.72 -18.29 1.08
CA LYS A 179 7.14 -17.49 0.01
C LYS A 179 5.69 -17.87 -0.30
N LYS A 180 4.91 -18.17 0.73
CA LYS A 180 3.52 -18.60 0.58
C LYS A 180 2.63 -18.04 1.68
N VAL A 181 1.36 -17.91 1.38
CA VAL A 181 0.31 -17.60 2.35
C VAL A 181 0.24 -18.73 3.36
N VAL A 182 0.34 -18.39 4.65
CA VAL A 182 0.22 -19.31 5.78
C VAL A 182 -1.03 -19.08 6.59
N GLN A 183 -1.67 -17.92 6.43
CA GLN A 183 -2.95 -17.60 7.04
C GLN A 183 -3.68 -16.55 6.18
N GLU A 184 -5.01 -16.67 6.11
CA GLU A 184 -5.91 -15.61 5.67
C GLU A 184 -6.81 -15.23 6.84
N ILE A 185 -6.91 -13.93 7.13
CA ILE A 185 -7.85 -13.36 8.10
C ILE A 185 -8.94 -12.70 7.28
N ALA A 186 -10.14 -13.27 7.29
CA ALA A 186 -11.29 -12.70 6.60
C ALA A 186 -11.91 -11.56 7.39
N PHE A 187 -12.45 -10.57 6.70
CA PHE A 187 -13.26 -9.49 7.26
C PHE A 187 -14.68 -9.62 6.74
N ASP A 188 -15.65 -9.29 7.60
CA ASP A 188 -17.05 -9.38 7.24
C ASP A 188 -17.37 -8.32 6.17
N ASP A 189 -18.13 -8.72 5.15
CA ASP A 189 -18.45 -7.88 3.98
C ASP A 189 -19.38 -6.70 4.31
N ASP A 190 -20.09 -6.76 5.44
CA ASP A 190 -21.14 -5.81 5.80
C ASP A 190 -20.62 -4.38 6.03
N ASP A 191 -19.37 -4.23 6.46
CA ASP A 191 -18.85 -2.92 6.86
C ASP A 191 -17.98 -2.25 5.79
N CYS A 192 -17.29 -3.01 4.93
CA CYS A 192 -16.33 -2.48 3.94
C CYS A 192 -15.31 -1.46 4.53
N ASP A 193 -15.04 -1.59 5.82
CA ASP A 193 -14.26 -0.62 6.59
C ASP A 193 -12.81 -1.04 6.79
N ALA A 194 -12.53 -2.34 6.67
CA ALA A 194 -11.20 -2.89 6.88
C ALA A 194 -10.21 -2.35 5.83
N GLY A 195 -9.05 -1.90 6.30
CA GLY A 195 -7.95 -1.50 5.43
C GLY A 195 -8.17 -0.24 4.61
N MET A 196 -9.15 0.61 4.97
CA MET A 196 -9.54 1.80 4.20
C MET A 196 -9.45 3.11 5.01
N LEU A 197 -8.92 3.06 6.24
CA LEU A 197 -8.82 4.25 7.11
C LEU A 197 -7.66 5.16 6.71
N MET A 198 -6.49 4.57 6.50
CA MET A 198 -5.25 5.32 6.34
C MET A 198 -4.97 5.66 4.88
N THR A 199 -4.53 6.89 4.65
CA THR A 199 -3.84 7.31 3.45
C THR A 199 -2.43 7.71 3.87
N PRO A 200 -1.40 6.95 3.50
CA PRO A 200 -1.32 5.89 2.46
C PRO A 200 -2.01 4.56 2.83
N ILE A 201 -2.52 3.89 1.82
CA ILE A 201 -3.20 2.59 2.00
C ILE A 201 -2.28 1.53 2.63
N TYR A 202 -0.99 1.62 2.38
CA TYR A 202 0.06 0.72 2.92
C TYR A 202 0.20 0.76 4.44
N MET A 203 -0.36 1.78 5.10
CA MET A 203 -0.39 1.95 6.56
C MET A 203 -1.63 1.38 7.23
N ASN A 204 -2.55 0.79 6.47
CA ASN A 204 -3.77 0.21 7.05
C ASN A 204 -3.51 -1.05 7.90
N VAL A 205 -2.33 -1.64 7.78
CA VAL A 205 -1.82 -2.62 8.73
C VAL A 205 -0.52 -2.09 9.31
N GLN A 206 -0.41 -2.07 10.64
CA GLN A 206 0.74 -1.56 11.36
C GLN A 206 1.25 -2.61 12.35
N LYS A 207 2.58 -2.66 12.52
CA LYS A 207 3.20 -3.45 13.57
C LYS A 207 3.31 -2.59 14.82
N GLN A 208 2.86 -3.10 15.96
CA GLN A 208 3.06 -2.41 17.24
C GLN A 208 4.51 -2.56 17.70
N VAL A 209 5.15 -1.42 18.02
CA VAL A 209 6.53 -1.36 18.51
C VAL A 209 6.54 -1.35 20.03
N GLY A 210 7.58 -1.91 20.65
CA GLY A 210 7.78 -1.88 22.10
C GLY A 210 6.94 -2.88 22.90
N ARG A 211 6.26 -3.83 22.24
CA ARG A 211 5.55 -4.91 22.90
C ARG A 211 6.44 -6.16 23.00
N SER A 212 6.26 -6.93 24.08
CA SER A 212 6.92 -8.23 24.24
C SER A 212 6.35 -9.30 23.30
N PHE A 213 5.17 -9.05 22.72
CA PHE A 213 4.52 -9.92 21.76
C PHE A 213 4.50 -9.28 20.39
N GLU A 214 4.53 -10.11 19.35
CA GLU A 214 4.36 -9.66 17.99
C GLU A 214 2.87 -9.37 17.73
N ILE A 215 2.52 -8.09 17.63
CA ILE A 215 1.16 -7.62 17.42
C ILE A 215 1.11 -6.81 16.13
N ILE A 216 0.08 -7.05 15.33
CA ILE A 216 -0.30 -6.21 14.21
C ILE A 216 -1.67 -5.59 14.49
N SER A 217 -1.82 -4.32 14.14
CA SER A 217 -3.08 -3.58 14.18
C SER A 217 -3.60 -3.43 12.76
N VAL A 218 -4.82 -3.87 12.52
CA VAL A 218 -5.56 -3.61 11.28
C VAL A 218 -6.47 -2.41 11.51
N ASN A 219 -6.35 -1.38 10.68
CA ASN A 219 -7.13 -0.17 10.78
C ASN A 219 -8.44 -0.29 9.98
N PHE A 220 -9.52 0.17 10.58
CA PHE A 220 -10.87 0.16 10.04
C PHE A 220 -11.40 1.58 9.93
N ARG A 221 -12.06 1.89 8.81
CA ARG A 221 -12.83 3.11 8.65
C ARG A 221 -14.18 2.91 9.36
N GLY A 222 -14.42 3.43 10.45
CA GLY A 222 -15.69 3.32 11.15
C GLY A 222 -15.92 4.57 11.98
N GLY A 223 -17.11 5.13 11.90
CA GLY A 223 -17.43 6.37 12.59
C GLY A 223 -16.54 7.56 12.18
N SER A 224 -16.38 8.54 13.05
CA SER A 224 -15.65 9.80 12.75
C SER A 224 -14.12 9.70 12.88
N ALA A 225 -13.62 8.70 13.57
CA ALA A 225 -12.18 8.57 13.89
C ALA A 225 -11.55 7.24 13.46
N GLY A 226 -12.36 6.32 12.95
CA GLY A 226 -11.93 4.95 12.70
C GLY A 226 -11.64 4.18 13.99
N TYR A 227 -11.24 2.93 13.84
CA TYR A 227 -10.81 2.06 14.93
C TYR A 227 -9.80 1.03 14.45
N SER A 228 -9.16 0.32 15.37
CA SER A 228 -8.21 -0.74 15.05
C SER A 228 -8.61 -2.03 15.75
N ARG A 229 -8.31 -3.16 15.10
CA ARG A 229 -8.33 -4.48 15.72
C ARG A 229 -6.90 -5.01 15.79
N ASP A 230 -6.51 -5.46 16.97
CA ASP A 230 -5.18 -5.99 17.22
C ASP A 230 -5.17 -7.50 17.08
N TYR A 231 -4.16 -8.02 16.40
CA TYR A 231 -3.94 -9.45 16.23
C TYR A 231 -2.57 -9.81 16.80
N VAL A 232 -2.53 -10.75 17.75
CA VAL A 232 -1.30 -11.24 18.37
C VAL A 232 -0.86 -12.56 17.75
N PHE A 233 0.44 -12.68 17.46
CA PHE A 233 0.99 -13.94 16.98
C PHE A 233 1.06 -14.99 18.08
N SER A 234 0.36 -16.10 17.88
CA SER A 234 0.38 -17.26 18.75
C SER A 234 1.50 -18.22 18.36
N HIS A 235 2.55 -18.31 19.17
CA HIS A 235 3.62 -19.30 18.96
C HIS A 235 3.13 -20.74 19.03
N ARG A 236 2.07 -21.02 19.79
CA ARG A 236 1.46 -22.34 19.93
C ARG A 236 0.76 -22.80 18.66
N PHE A 237 -0.02 -21.90 18.06
CA PHE A 237 -0.86 -22.21 16.88
C PHE A 237 -0.20 -21.82 15.56
N LYS A 238 0.88 -21.00 15.63
CA LYS A 238 1.60 -20.45 14.46
C LYS A 238 0.74 -19.56 13.56
N ASP A 239 -0.20 -18.83 14.19
CA ASP A 239 -1.15 -17.93 13.53
C ASP A 239 -1.32 -16.62 14.32
N TYR A 240 -1.90 -15.59 13.65
CA TYR A 240 -2.33 -14.35 14.27
C TYR A 240 -3.79 -14.48 14.74
N ARG A 241 -4.05 -14.12 15.98
CA ARG A 241 -5.37 -14.21 16.59
C ARG A 241 -5.83 -12.87 17.12
N LEU A 242 -7.12 -12.58 16.91
CA LEU A 242 -7.74 -11.37 17.44
C LEU A 242 -7.49 -11.27 18.95
N LEU A 243 -6.95 -10.14 19.38
CA LEU A 243 -6.80 -9.82 20.80
C LEU A 243 -8.15 -9.28 21.29
N VAL A 244 -8.87 -10.11 22.02
CA VAL A 244 -10.12 -9.69 22.68
C VAL A 244 -9.73 -9.10 24.04
N ASN A 245 -10.01 -7.81 24.21
CA ASN A 245 -9.81 -7.08 25.48
C ASN A 245 -10.99 -7.30 26.42
#